data_e3bba854b14aee695d3348c1fbf15bce
#
_entry.id   e3bba854b14aee695d3348c1fbf15bce
#
_cell.length_a   1.000
_cell.length_b   1.000
_cell.length_c   1.000
_cell.angle_alpha   90.00
_cell.angle_beta   90.00
_cell.angle_gamma   90.00
#
_symmetry.space_group_name_H-M   'P 1'
#
loop_
_entity.id
_entity.type
_entity.pdbx_description
1 polymer ?
#
loop_
_entity_poly.entity_id
_entity_poly.type
_entity_poly.pdbx_seq_one_letter_code
_entity_poly.pdbx_strand_id
1 'polypeptide(L)'
;MPRFLVVLDADSTLLEDEVIELLADSAGTRPQVAAITERAMRGELDFAESLRERVATLAGLQADVFVRAQQAVRVTRGADQLVRAVHAAGGTVGVVSGGFHEVLDPFAEQLGLDHCRANRLEVTDGVLTGRVLGDVVDAHAKAVALREWADADGVDPARAIAIGDGANDLEMMRVAALSVAFDAKPRVREQADVAVVDRDLSAVLATLGLRG
;
A
#
# COMPACT_ATOMS: atom_id res chain seq x y z
N MET A 1 -24.52 6.06 5.23
CA MET A 1 -23.78 5.04 4.48
C MET A 1 -22.91 5.76 3.45
N PRO A 2 -21.65 5.40 3.30
CA PRO A 2 -20.77 5.96 2.27
C PRO A 2 -21.34 5.75 0.86
N ARG A 3 -20.98 6.64 -0.06
CA ARG A 3 -21.50 6.62 -1.44
C ARG A 3 -20.60 5.82 -2.38
N PHE A 4 -19.33 5.74 -2.07
CA PHE A 4 -18.28 5.03 -2.80
C PHE A 4 -17.07 4.79 -1.90
N LEU A 5 -16.19 3.87 -2.29
CA LEU A 5 -14.97 3.51 -1.57
C LEU A 5 -13.76 3.72 -2.49
N VAL A 6 -12.72 4.35 -1.98
CA VAL A 6 -11.41 4.45 -2.63
C VAL A 6 -10.40 3.63 -1.85
N VAL A 7 -9.73 2.68 -2.50
CA VAL A 7 -8.68 1.86 -1.90
C VAL A 7 -7.36 2.12 -2.62
N LEU A 8 -6.33 2.49 -1.84
CA LEU A 8 -4.99 2.76 -2.34
C LEU A 8 -4.00 1.66 -1.91
N ASP A 9 -2.99 1.43 -2.73
CA ASP A 9 -1.73 0.86 -2.26
C ASP A 9 -0.98 1.88 -1.40
N ALA A 10 -0.01 1.42 -0.60
CA ALA A 10 0.82 2.32 0.21
C ALA A 10 2.14 2.66 -0.49
N ASP A 11 3.05 1.71 -0.62
CA ASP A 11 4.40 1.92 -1.13
C ASP A 11 4.36 2.39 -2.60
N SER A 12 5.10 3.44 -2.93
CA SER A 12 5.10 4.09 -4.27
C SER A 12 3.75 4.66 -4.73
N THR A 13 2.69 4.64 -3.88
CA THR A 13 1.37 5.22 -4.17
C THR A 13 0.98 6.25 -3.10
N LEU A 14 0.52 5.84 -1.91
CA LEU A 14 0.23 6.75 -0.79
C LEU A 14 1.51 7.35 -0.19
N LEU A 15 2.58 6.57 -0.19
CA LEU A 15 3.92 6.92 0.25
C LEU A 15 4.86 6.97 -0.96
N GLU A 16 5.83 7.87 -0.95
CA GLU A 16 6.82 7.97 -2.05
C GLU A 16 7.90 6.88 -1.97
N ASP A 17 8.05 6.25 -0.81
CA ASP A 17 9.16 5.37 -0.47
C ASP A 17 8.68 3.92 -0.32
N GLU A 18 9.60 2.96 -0.50
CA GLU A 18 9.42 1.53 -0.21
C GLU A 18 9.83 1.26 1.24
N VAL A 19 8.88 0.96 2.11
CA VAL A 19 9.13 0.81 3.56
C VAL A 19 10.17 -0.28 3.86
N ILE A 20 10.11 -1.41 3.16
CA ILE A 20 11.08 -2.51 3.36
C ILE A 20 12.52 -2.09 3.05
N GLU A 21 12.73 -1.18 2.09
CA GLU A 21 14.05 -0.67 1.74
C GLU A 21 14.62 0.24 2.82
N LEU A 22 13.79 1.11 3.41
CA LEU A 22 14.19 1.98 4.52
C LEU A 22 14.58 1.17 5.77
N LEU A 23 13.85 0.10 6.06
CA LEU A 23 14.20 -0.83 7.13
C LEU A 23 15.52 -1.56 6.82
N ALA A 24 15.71 -2.01 5.57
CA ALA A 24 16.93 -2.68 5.13
C ALA A 24 18.16 -1.75 5.15
N ASP A 25 17.99 -0.45 4.85
CA ASP A 25 19.07 0.54 5.00
C ASP A 25 19.51 0.63 6.47
N SER A 26 18.56 0.65 7.39
CA SER A 26 18.85 0.66 8.83
C SER A 26 19.54 -0.64 9.32
N ALA A 27 19.27 -1.77 8.66
CA ALA A 27 19.91 -3.06 8.94
C ALA A 27 21.26 -3.23 8.22
N GLY A 28 21.59 -2.36 7.25
CA GLY A 28 22.75 -2.57 6.36
C GLY A 28 22.56 -3.75 5.38
N THR A 29 21.31 -4.16 5.13
CA THR A 29 20.96 -5.34 4.33
C THR A 29 20.29 -4.98 3.00
N ARG A 30 20.29 -3.71 2.60
CA ARG A 30 19.68 -3.27 1.32
C ARG A 30 20.15 -4.06 0.09
N PRO A 31 21.45 -4.43 -0.07
CA PRO A 31 21.87 -5.24 -1.20
C PRO A 31 21.22 -6.64 -1.21
N GLN A 32 21.03 -7.25 -0.05
CA GLN A 32 20.36 -8.55 0.08
C GLN A 32 18.88 -8.44 -0.29
N VAL A 33 18.19 -7.42 0.22
CA VAL A 33 16.78 -7.15 -0.12
C VAL A 33 16.62 -6.91 -1.63
N ALA A 34 17.52 -6.13 -2.26
CA ALA A 34 17.50 -5.90 -3.70
C ALA A 34 17.68 -7.20 -4.49
N ALA A 35 18.60 -8.08 -4.10
CA ALA A 35 18.82 -9.37 -4.75
C ALA A 35 17.61 -10.31 -4.65
N ILE A 36 16.92 -10.33 -3.49
CA ILE A 36 15.69 -11.11 -3.30
C ILE A 36 14.56 -10.56 -4.18
N THR A 37 14.42 -9.23 -4.21
CA THR A 37 13.42 -8.57 -5.08
C THR A 37 13.66 -8.90 -6.55
N GLU A 38 14.90 -8.92 -7.00
CA GLU A 38 15.24 -9.29 -8.39
C GLU A 38 14.88 -10.76 -8.70
N ARG A 39 15.11 -11.69 -7.76
CA ARG A 39 14.68 -13.10 -7.91
C ARG A 39 13.16 -13.21 -8.04
N ALA A 40 12.41 -12.47 -7.22
CA ALA A 40 10.95 -12.43 -7.31
C ALA A 40 10.48 -11.85 -8.67
N MET A 41 11.13 -10.80 -9.16
CA MET A 41 10.82 -10.21 -10.47
C MET A 41 11.07 -11.17 -11.63
N ARG A 42 12.03 -12.10 -11.49
CA ARG A 42 12.27 -13.19 -12.46
C ARG A 42 11.31 -14.37 -12.31
N GLY A 43 10.39 -14.33 -11.31
CA GLY A 43 9.44 -15.40 -11.04
C GLY A 43 10.03 -16.62 -10.31
N GLU A 44 11.21 -16.47 -9.68
CA GLU A 44 11.87 -17.54 -8.90
C GLU A 44 11.25 -17.68 -7.49
N LEU A 45 10.58 -16.65 -7.01
CA LEU A 45 9.88 -16.60 -5.72
C LEU A 45 8.48 -16.04 -5.94
N ASP A 46 7.52 -16.55 -5.18
CA ASP A 46 6.25 -15.87 -5.05
C ASP A 46 6.36 -14.64 -4.12
N PHE A 47 5.28 -13.84 -4.03
CA PHE A 47 5.29 -12.62 -3.22
C PHE A 47 5.54 -12.92 -1.74
N ALA A 48 4.89 -13.94 -1.19
CA ALA A 48 4.97 -14.28 0.23
C ALA A 48 6.35 -14.85 0.60
N GLU A 49 6.93 -15.68 -0.27
CA GLU A 49 8.31 -16.17 -0.12
C GLU A 49 9.30 -15.02 -0.15
N SER A 50 9.19 -14.14 -1.16
CA SER A 50 10.05 -12.96 -1.28
C SER A 50 9.93 -12.03 -0.08
N LEU A 51 8.71 -11.77 0.42
CA LEU A 51 8.51 -10.94 1.60
C LEU A 51 9.18 -11.55 2.83
N ARG A 52 8.98 -12.86 3.07
CA ARG A 52 9.59 -13.56 4.22
C ARG A 52 11.11 -13.55 4.15
N GLU A 53 11.71 -13.80 2.98
CA GLU A 53 13.17 -13.73 2.80
C GLU A 53 13.70 -12.32 3.07
N ARG A 54 13.03 -11.27 2.58
CA ARG A 54 13.43 -9.87 2.83
C ARG A 54 13.28 -9.51 4.32
N VAL A 55 12.19 -9.89 4.97
CA VAL A 55 11.96 -9.63 6.40
C VAL A 55 12.98 -10.38 7.26
N ALA A 56 13.39 -11.59 6.89
CA ALA A 56 14.44 -12.33 7.62
C ALA A 56 15.76 -11.57 7.69
N THR A 57 16.06 -10.72 6.71
CA THR A 57 17.28 -9.88 6.72
C THR A 57 17.23 -8.76 7.77
N LEU A 58 16.06 -8.47 8.35
CA LEU A 58 15.86 -7.44 9.37
C LEU A 58 15.97 -7.99 10.79
N ALA A 59 16.24 -9.30 10.97
CA ALA A 59 16.38 -9.92 12.29
C ALA A 59 17.48 -9.24 13.10
N GLY A 60 17.19 -8.98 14.38
CA GLY A 60 18.13 -8.34 15.31
C GLY A 60 18.05 -6.80 15.34
N LEU A 61 17.27 -6.15 14.47
CA LEU A 61 17.03 -4.72 14.57
C LEU A 61 16.21 -4.39 15.83
N GLN A 62 16.58 -3.29 16.49
CA GLN A 62 15.76 -2.73 17.57
C GLN A 62 14.46 -2.13 16.99
N ALA A 63 13.35 -2.28 17.71
CA ALA A 63 12.04 -1.81 17.26
C ALA A 63 11.94 -0.29 17.06
N ASP A 64 12.88 0.49 17.61
CA ASP A 64 12.99 1.93 17.35
C ASP A 64 13.27 2.26 15.87
N VAL A 65 13.68 1.26 15.08
CA VAL A 65 13.81 1.40 13.61
C VAL A 65 12.50 1.85 12.95
N PHE A 66 11.35 1.47 13.50
CA PHE A 66 10.05 1.90 12.96
C PHE A 66 9.88 3.41 13.03
N VAL A 67 10.28 4.03 14.16
CA VAL A 67 10.22 5.50 14.31
C VAL A 67 11.16 6.19 13.32
N ARG A 68 12.35 5.63 13.09
CA ARG A 68 13.28 6.16 12.09
C ARG A 68 12.72 6.03 10.66
N ALA A 69 12.11 4.90 10.35
CA ALA A 69 11.46 4.69 9.05
C ALA A 69 10.29 5.68 8.86
N GLN A 70 9.42 5.85 9.87
CA GLN A 70 8.33 6.84 9.84
C GLN A 70 8.84 8.26 9.58
N GLN A 71 9.97 8.65 10.18
CA GLN A 71 10.58 9.97 9.97
C GLN A 71 11.20 10.15 8.57
N ALA A 72 11.60 9.05 7.93
CA ALA A 72 12.21 9.06 6.60
C ALA A 72 11.18 8.98 5.47
N VAL A 73 10.03 8.33 5.72
CA VAL A 73 8.94 8.18 4.75
C VAL A 73 8.31 9.52 4.42
N ARG A 74 8.03 9.73 3.14
CA ARG A 74 7.33 10.90 2.62
C ARG A 74 5.95 10.48 2.12
N VAL A 75 4.93 11.20 2.59
CA VAL A 75 3.58 11.06 2.05
C VAL A 75 3.54 11.68 0.66
N THR A 76 2.94 10.96 -0.28
CA THR A 76 2.79 11.42 -1.67
C THR A 76 1.99 12.73 -1.70
N ARG A 77 2.48 13.68 -2.49
CA ARG A 77 1.81 14.95 -2.70
C ARG A 77 0.33 14.75 -3.07
N GLY A 78 -0.55 15.58 -2.50
CA GLY A 78 -1.99 15.55 -2.76
C GLY A 78 -2.76 14.44 -2.04
N ALA A 79 -2.10 13.57 -1.25
CA ALA A 79 -2.77 12.49 -0.51
C ALA A 79 -3.83 13.04 0.46
N ASP A 80 -3.49 14.04 1.26
CA ASP A 80 -4.42 14.69 2.20
C ASP A 80 -5.57 15.40 1.48
N GLN A 81 -5.32 15.97 0.31
CA GLN A 81 -6.33 16.60 -0.53
C GLN A 81 -7.28 15.55 -1.11
N LEU A 82 -6.76 14.42 -1.59
CA LEU A 82 -7.56 13.29 -2.07
C LEU A 82 -8.50 12.79 -0.98
N VAL A 83 -7.96 12.47 0.21
CA VAL A 83 -8.75 11.95 1.34
C VAL A 83 -9.86 12.92 1.73
N ARG A 84 -9.54 14.20 1.93
CA ARG A 84 -10.54 15.22 2.27
C ARG A 84 -11.63 15.37 1.21
N ALA A 85 -11.27 15.35 -0.07
CA ALA A 85 -12.24 15.49 -1.15
C ALA A 85 -13.16 14.26 -1.26
N VAL A 86 -12.63 13.05 -1.06
CA VAL A 86 -13.43 11.82 -1.00
C VAL A 86 -14.43 11.88 0.16
N HIS A 87 -13.98 12.24 1.38
CA HIS A 87 -14.86 12.40 2.54
C HIS A 87 -15.92 13.47 2.33
N ALA A 88 -15.54 14.64 1.77
CA ALA A 88 -16.50 15.72 1.46
C ALA A 88 -17.57 15.28 0.45
N ALA A 89 -17.26 14.36 -0.45
CA ALA A 89 -18.19 13.76 -1.39
C ALA A 89 -19.01 12.60 -0.79
N GLY A 90 -18.76 12.23 0.47
CA GLY A 90 -19.43 11.16 1.19
C GLY A 90 -18.90 9.77 0.85
N GLY A 91 -17.65 9.66 0.43
CA GLY A 91 -16.93 8.40 0.26
C GLY A 91 -16.10 8.02 1.47
N THR A 92 -15.52 6.82 1.46
CA THR A 92 -14.52 6.33 2.42
C THR A 92 -13.21 6.03 1.71
N VAL A 93 -12.11 6.04 2.46
CA VAL A 93 -10.76 5.78 1.94
C VAL A 93 -10.08 4.70 2.76
N GLY A 94 -9.57 3.68 2.08
CA GLY A 94 -8.76 2.63 2.68
C GLY A 94 -7.36 2.54 2.05
N VAL A 95 -6.40 2.04 2.82
CA VAL A 95 -5.07 1.67 2.34
C VAL A 95 -4.79 0.20 2.58
N VAL A 96 -4.35 -0.53 1.55
CA VAL A 96 -3.97 -1.94 1.66
C VAL A 96 -2.57 -2.15 1.08
N SER A 97 -1.65 -2.66 1.91
CA SER A 97 -0.22 -2.68 1.60
C SER A 97 0.44 -4.03 1.83
N GLY A 98 1.39 -4.37 0.95
CA GLY A 98 2.40 -5.38 1.20
C GLY A 98 3.50 -4.96 2.19
N GLY A 99 3.50 -3.68 2.63
CA GLY A 99 4.36 -3.14 3.67
C GLY A 99 3.90 -3.50 5.09
N PHE A 100 4.16 -2.63 6.08
CA PHE A 100 4.03 -2.97 7.49
C PHE A 100 3.23 -1.95 8.28
N HIS A 101 2.29 -2.46 9.11
CA HIS A 101 1.47 -1.67 10.03
C HIS A 101 2.31 -0.77 10.95
N GLU A 102 3.46 -1.27 11.44
CA GLU A 102 4.33 -0.56 12.36
C GLU A 102 4.83 0.78 11.80
N VAL A 103 4.84 0.93 10.46
CA VAL A 103 5.20 2.18 9.79
C VAL A 103 3.97 2.89 9.22
N LEU A 104 2.98 2.14 8.70
CA LEU A 104 1.84 2.70 7.99
C LEU A 104 0.76 3.30 8.90
N ASP A 105 0.49 2.67 10.07
CA ASP A 105 -0.61 3.07 10.95
C ASP A 105 -0.59 4.56 11.34
N PRO A 106 0.56 5.19 11.69
CA PRO A 106 0.59 6.62 12.02
C PRO A 106 0.19 7.53 10.83
N PHE A 107 0.52 7.14 9.60
CA PHE A 107 0.11 7.90 8.41
C PHE A 107 -1.37 7.72 8.10
N ALA A 108 -1.89 6.51 8.29
CA ALA A 108 -3.31 6.24 8.14
C ALA A 108 -4.15 7.07 9.13
N GLU A 109 -3.71 7.14 10.40
CA GLU A 109 -4.35 7.97 11.43
C GLU A 109 -4.23 9.47 11.10
N GLN A 110 -3.03 9.96 10.74
CA GLN A 110 -2.79 11.36 10.40
C GLN A 110 -3.64 11.83 9.21
N LEU A 111 -3.80 11.00 8.19
CA LEU A 111 -4.59 11.30 7.00
C LEU A 111 -6.10 11.07 7.22
N GLY A 112 -6.48 10.41 8.32
CA GLY A 112 -7.88 10.09 8.63
C GLY A 112 -8.46 9.01 7.73
N LEU A 113 -7.66 7.99 7.37
CA LEU A 113 -8.14 6.86 6.56
C LEU A 113 -9.15 6.02 7.35
N ASP A 114 -10.19 5.56 6.68
CA ASP A 114 -11.27 4.77 7.30
C ASP A 114 -10.86 3.30 7.49
N HIS A 115 -10.00 2.79 6.59
CA HIS A 115 -9.52 1.42 6.62
C HIS A 115 -8.01 1.36 6.39
N CYS A 116 -7.34 0.43 7.09
CA CYS A 116 -5.91 0.17 6.92
C CYS A 116 -5.64 -1.33 7.08
N ARG A 117 -4.92 -1.92 6.12
CA ARG A 117 -4.43 -3.31 6.19
C ARG A 117 -3.02 -3.40 5.63
N ALA A 118 -2.12 -3.98 6.41
CA ALA A 118 -0.75 -4.27 6.03
C ALA A 118 -0.24 -5.54 6.73
N ASN A 119 0.97 -5.98 6.42
CA ASN A 119 1.61 -7.04 7.20
C ASN A 119 2.01 -6.53 8.58
N ARG A 120 2.35 -7.46 9.49
CA ARG A 120 2.93 -7.15 10.81
C ARG A 120 4.27 -7.83 10.97
N LEU A 121 5.23 -7.12 11.55
CA LEU A 121 6.53 -7.67 11.90
C LEU A 121 6.49 -8.21 13.32
N GLU A 122 7.09 -9.40 13.52
CA GLU A 122 7.20 -9.96 14.85
C GLU A 122 8.34 -9.29 15.62
N VAL A 123 7.99 -8.78 16.81
CA VAL A 123 8.93 -8.17 17.76
C VAL A 123 8.89 -8.94 19.07
N THR A 124 10.07 -9.35 19.57
CA THR A 124 10.23 -9.99 20.87
C THR A 124 11.27 -9.22 21.67
N ASP A 125 10.94 -8.83 22.90
CA ASP A 125 11.81 -8.06 23.79
C ASP A 125 12.40 -6.79 23.14
N GLY A 126 11.58 -6.12 22.29
CA GLY A 126 11.99 -4.89 21.59
C GLY A 126 12.89 -5.11 20.38
N VAL A 127 13.06 -6.35 19.92
CA VAL A 127 13.92 -6.73 18.79
C VAL A 127 13.09 -7.43 17.73
N LEU A 128 13.32 -7.09 16.45
CA LEU A 128 12.70 -7.76 15.31
C LEU A 128 13.24 -9.19 15.21
N THR A 129 12.34 -10.17 15.13
CA THR A 129 12.73 -11.58 14.98
C THR A 129 13.07 -11.97 13.55
N GLY A 130 12.74 -11.13 12.57
CA GLY A 130 12.85 -11.43 11.15
C GLY A 130 11.67 -12.25 10.61
N ARG A 131 10.53 -12.27 11.31
CA ARG A 131 9.31 -12.97 10.87
C ARG A 131 8.14 -12.02 10.68
N VAL A 132 7.24 -12.40 9.77
CA VAL A 132 5.93 -11.77 9.57
C VAL A 132 4.90 -12.51 10.40
N LEU A 133 3.99 -11.78 11.05
CA LEU A 133 2.88 -12.33 11.82
C LEU A 133 1.64 -12.50 10.92
N GLY A 134 0.98 -13.64 11.06
CA GLY A 134 -0.27 -13.94 10.35
C GLY A 134 -0.10 -14.17 8.86
N ASP A 135 -1.21 -14.03 8.13
CA ASP A 135 -1.24 -14.20 6.68
C ASP A 135 -0.63 -12.98 5.97
N VAL A 136 0.08 -13.24 4.87
CA VAL A 136 0.71 -12.20 4.08
C VAL A 136 -0.33 -11.45 3.25
N VAL A 137 -0.26 -10.12 3.27
CA VAL A 137 -1.06 -9.26 2.39
C VAL A 137 -0.42 -9.22 1.01
N ASP A 138 -0.85 -10.15 0.16
CA ASP A 138 -0.46 -10.29 -1.24
C ASP A 138 -1.51 -9.65 -2.18
N ALA A 139 -1.39 -9.89 -3.50
CA ALA A 139 -2.33 -9.39 -4.49
C ALA A 139 -3.78 -9.86 -4.23
N HIS A 140 -3.95 -11.13 -3.83
CA HIS A 140 -5.27 -11.67 -3.51
C HIS A 140 -5.86 -11.02 -2.26
N ALA A 141 -5.06 -10.90 -1.21
CA ALA A 141 -5.47 -10.25 0.04
C ALA A 141 -5.87 -8.78 -0.18
N LYS A 142 -5.23 -8.05 -1.11
CA LYS A 142 -5.65 -6.70 -1.51
C LYS A 142 -7.05 -6.69 -2.13
N ALA A 143 -7.33 -7.62 -3.03
CA ALA A 143 -8.67 -7.74 -3.64
C ALA A 143 -9.74 -8.14 -2.62
N VAL A 144 -9.39 -9.01 -1.66
CA VAL A 144 -10.28 -9.40 -0.55
C VAL A 144 -10.56 -8.18 0.34
N ALA A 145 -9.54 -7.40 0.72
CA ALA A 145 -9.70 -6.21 1.54
C ALA A 145 -10.68 -5.20 0.93
N LEU A 146 -10.55 -4.92 -0.37
CA LEU A 146 -11.47 -4.01 -1.06
C LEU A 146 -12.93 -4.50 -0.95
N ARG A 147 -13.19 -5.80 -1.16
CA ARG A 147 -14.55 -6.36 -1.06
C ARG A 147 -15.10 -6.30 0.36
N GLU A 148 -14.29 -6.70 1.34
CA GLU A 148 -14.68 -6.68 2.77
C GLU A 148 -15.02 -5.27 3.24
N TRP A 149 -14.25 -4.27 2.82
CA TRP A 149 -14.51 -2.88 3.19
C TRP A 149 -15.72 -2.31 2.46
N ALA A 150 -15.91 -2.65 1.18
CA ALA A 150 -17.13 -2.28 0.47
C ALA A 150 -18.37 -2.84 1.16
N ASP A 151 -18.34 -4.13 1.55
CA ASP A 151 -19.44 -4.78 2.28
C ASP A 151 -19.66 -4.13 3.66
N ALA A 152 -18.60 -3.89 4.42
CA ALA A 152 -18.67 -3.26 5.74
C ALA A 152 -19.25 -1.85 5.71
N ASP A 153 -18.90 -1.07 4.68
CA ASP A 153 -19.39 0.29 4.47
C ASP A 153 -20.77 0.33 3.80
N GLY A 154 -21.27 -0.81 3.33
CA GLY A 154 -22.50 -0.90 2.54
C GLY A 154 -22.39 -0.19 1.18
N VAL A 155 -21.19 -0.18 0.60
CA VAL A 155 -20.89 0.36 -0.72
C VAL A 155 -21.09 -0.72 -1.78
N ASP A 156 -21.83 -0.39 -2.82
CA ASP A 156 -21.93 -1.26 -4.00
C ASP A 156 -20.54 -1.45 -4.63
N PRO A 157 -20.08 -2.69 -4.92
CA PRO A 157 -18.81 -2.94 -5.61
C PRO A 157 -18.65 -2.15 -6.93
N ALA A 158 -19.77 -1.83 -7.61
CA ALA A 158 -19.79 -0.95 -8.79
C ALA A 158 -19.42 0.52 -8.47
N ARG A 159 -19.08 0.84 -7.23
CA ARG A 159 -18.63 2.16 -6.76
C ARG A 159 -17.32 2.10 -5.98
N ALA A 160 -16.61 0.98 -6.07
CA ALA A 160 -15.27 0.87 -5.52
C ALA A 160 -14.23 1.30 -6.55
N ILE A 161 -13.24 2.06 -6.10
CA ILE A 161 -12.12 2.56 -6.90
C ILE A 161 -10.82 1.99 -6.32
N ALA A 162 -9.94 1.50 -7.17
CA ALA A 162 -8.62 1.00 -6.77
C ALA A 162 -7.51 1.86 -7.39
N ILE A 163 -6.52 2.25 -6.58
CA ILE A 163 -5.38 3.06 -7.01
C ILE A 163 -4.09 2.34 -6.60
N GLY A 164 -3.16 2.15 -7.53
CA GLY A 164 -1.87 1.50 -7.27
C GLY A 164 -0.88 1.65 -8.41
N ASP A 165 0.36 1.22 -8.19
CA ASP A 165 1.46 1.34 -9.15
C ASP A 165 2.00 0.00 -9.64
N GLY A 166 1.77 -1.07 -8.87
CA GLY A 166 2.43 -2.36 -9.00
C GLY A 166 1.58 -3.50 -9.56
N ALA A 167 2.23 -4.57 -9.99
CA ALA A 167 1.54 -5.77 -10.48
C ALA A 167 0.74 -6.48 -9.37
N ASN A 168 1.11 -6.29 -8.10
CA ASN A 168 0.40 -6.76 -6.91
C ASN A 168 -0.95 -6.05 -6.69
N ASP A 169 -1.23 -4.94 -7.40
CA ASP A 169 -2.50 -4.22 -7.32
C ASP A 169 -3.51 -4.69 -8.36
N LEU A 170 -3.07 -5.42 -9.38
CA LEU A 170 -3.91 -5.79 -10.52
C LEU A 170 -5.14 -6.62 -10.13
N GLU A 171 -5.05 -7.48 -9.10
CA GLU A 171 -6.22 -8.23 -8.63
C GLU A 171 -7.24 -7.32 -7.95
N MET A 172 -6.78 -6.37 -7.13
CA MET A 172 -7.63 -5.35 -6.53
C MET A 172 -8.26 -4.45 -7.62
N MET A 173 -7.47 -4.04 -8.60
CA MET A 173 -7.94 -3.23 -9.74
C MET A 173 -9.04 -3.94 -10.55
N ARG A 174 -8.92 -5.26 -10.77
CA ARG A 174 -9.92 -6.04 -11.52
C ARG A 174 -11.27 -6.17 -10.81
N VAL A 175 -11.32 -6.04 -9.51
CA VAL A 175 -12.56 -6.14 -8.73
C VAL A 175 -13.17 -4.77 -8.43
N ALA A 176 -12.44 -3.70 -8.63
CA ALA A 176 -12.95 -2.33 -8.56
C ALA A 176 -13.76 -1.98 -9.81
N ALA A 177 -14.67 -1.03 -9.66
CA ALA A 177 -15.42 -0.47 -10.78
C ALA A 177 -14.60 0.51 -11.61
N LEU A 178 -13.59 1.12 -11.00
CA LEU A 178 -12.63 2.00 -11.64
C LEU A 178 -11.24 1.72 -11.08
N SER A 179 -10.29 1.49 -11.96
CA SER A 179 -8.89 1.26 -11.64
C SER A 179 -8.01 2.41 -12.13
N VAL A 180 -7.14 2.91 -11.25
CA VAL A 180 -6.23 4.01 -11.53
C VAL A 180 -4.78 3.54 -11.35
N ALA A 181 -4.03 3.50 -12.43
CA ALA A 181 -2.59 3.27 -12.43
C ALA A 181 -1.89 4.60 -12.10
N PHE A 182 -1.38 4.74 -10.86
CA PHE A 182 -0.73 5.95 -10.37
C PHE A 182 0.79 5.82 -10.48
N ASP A 183 1.45 6.67 -11.26
CA ASP A 183 2.90 6.63 -11.59
C ASP A 183 3.41 5.20 -11.85
N ALA A 184 2.55 4.38 -12.43
CA ALA A 184 2.65 2.94 -12.45
C ALA A 184 3.61 2.43 -13.55
N LYS A 185 4.07 1.20 -13.36
CA LYS A 185 4.84 0.45 -14.36
C LYS A 185 4.02 0.24 -15.64
N PRO A 186 4.65 0.12 -16.83
CA PRO A 186 3.94 0.01 -18.11
C PRO A 186 2.85 -1.07 -18.11
N ARG A 187 3.15 -2.26 -17.58
CA ARG A 187 2.22 -3.39 -17.49
C ARG A 187 0.94 -3.06 -16.71
N VAL A 188 1.06 -2.24 -15.68
CA VAL A 188 -0.10 -1.84 -14.85
C VAL A 188 -0.93 -0.79 -15.59
N ARG A 189 -0.25 0.18 -16.23
CA ARG A 189 -0.91 1.21 -17.06
C ARG A 189 -1.72 0.63 -18.21
N GLU A 190 -1.27 -0.48 -18.79
CA GLU A 190 -1.96 -1.18 -19.89
C GLU A 190 -3.23 -1.91 -19.43
N GLN A 191 -3.36 -2.22 -18.14
CA GLN A 191 -4.46 -3.00 -17.58
C GLN A 191 -5.45 -2.17 -16.75
N ALA A 192 -5.09 -0.95 -16.38
CA ALA A 192 -5.96 -0.04 -15.64
C ALA A 192 -6.86 0.77 -16.59
N ASP A 193 -8.00 1.22 -16.08
CA ASP A 193 -8.94 2.06 -16.84
C ASP A 193 -8.37 3.45 -17.10
N VAL A 194 -7.61 4.00 -16.14
CA VAL A 194 -6.99 5.32 -16.21
C VAL A 194 -5.55 5.26 -15.73
N ALA A 195 -4.66 6.02 -16.39
CA ALA A 195 -3.29 6.23 -15.94
C ALA A 195 -3.06 7.69 -15.55
N VAL A 196 -2.57 7.90 -14.33
CA VAL A 196 -2.10 9.19 -13.80
C VAL A 196 -0.58 9.11 -13.70
N VAL A 197 0.12 9.93 -14.47
CA VAL A 197 1.59 9.90 -14.56
C VAL A 197 2.27 10.95 -13.66
N ASP A 198 1.51 11.94 -13.22
CA ASP A 198 2.00 12.93 -12.26
C ASP A 198 2.04 12.31 -10.87
N ARG A 199 3.16 12.50 -10.16
CA ARG A 199 3.30 12.07 -8.75
C ARG A 199 2.56 13.02 -7.80
N ASP A 200 1.28 13.20 -8.06
CA ASP A 200 0.37 14.05 -7.28
C ASP A 200 -1.00 13.37 -7.21
N LEU A 201 -1.35 12.83 -6.06
CA LEU A 201 -2.63 12.13 -5.86
C LEU A 201 -3.85 13.04 -6.04
N SER A 202 -3.68 14.37 -5.94
CA SER A 202 -4.77 15.29 -6.25
C SER A 202 -5.20 15.24 -7.72
N ALA A 203 -4.32 14.81 -8.63
CA ALA A 203 -4.67 14.61 -10.05
C ALA A 203 -5.74 13.51 -10.25
N VAL A 204 -5.84 12.55 -9.33
CA VAL A 204 -6.88 11.50 -9.35
C VAL A 204 -8.28 12.09 -9.18
N LEU A 205 -8.42 13.23 -8.50
CA LEU A 205 -9.73 13.87 -8.26
C LEU A 205 -10.48 14.17 -9.53
N ALA A 206 -9.79 14.60 -10.59
CA ALA A 206 -10.41 14.88 -11.89
C ALA A 206 -11.03 13.60 -12.48
N THR A 207 -10.37 12.46 -12.34
CA THR A 207 -10.86 11.14 -12.77
C THR A 207 -12.10 10.72 -11.99
N LEU A 208 -12.17 11.06 -10.70
CA LEU A 208 -13.31 10.78 -9.84
C LEU A 208 -14.47 11.79 -10.01
N GLY A 209 -14.30 12.82 -10.81
CA GLY A 209 -15.28 13.92 -10.95
C GLY A 209 -15.39 14.77 -9.68
N LEU A 210 -14.36 14.76 -8.83
CA LEU A 210 -14.29 15.52 -7.58
C LEU A 210 -13.48 16.80 -7.77
N ARG A 211 -13.74 17.78 -6.89
CA ARG A 211 -12.95 19.02 -6.81
C ARG A 211 -12.18 19.00 -5.48
N GLY A 212 -10.93 19.38 -5.54
CA GLY A 212 -10.09 19.54 -4.37
C GLY A 212 -10.19 20.95 -3.76
#